data_aec2dfd59777e653447b6772ee65ae1e
#
_entry.id   aec2dfd59777e653447b6772ee65ae1e
#
_cell.length_a   1.000
_cell.length_b   1.000
_cell.length_c   1.000
_cell.angle_alpha   90.00
_cell.angle_beta   90.00
_cell.angle_gamma   90.00
#
_symmetry.space_group_name_H-M   'P 1'
#
loop_
_entity.id
_entity.type
_entity.pdbx_description
1 polymer ?
#
loop_
_entity_poly.entity_id
_entity_poly.type
_entity_poly.pdbx_seq_one_letter_code
_entity_poly.pdbx_strand_id
1 'polypeptide(L)'
;MCEPMNPAPPVTIARIGPYRRRSVFVTFEGVDGSGKSTQAALAAAHLAEGGREVVATREPGGTPLGERVRELLLDGPEMSAWAEANLFAAARAELAVRVIRPALARGAIVVSDRYIDSSLAYQGAARGLGIERVLELNAAVGDLLPDRTFVLLVDEATAASRLGRRPDRIEREGAVFREAVQQGYRAVAERFPDRIVLLDGELPREELAARVRKELAVSTASA
;
A
#
# COMPACT_ATOMS: atom_id res chain seq x y z
N MET A 1 40.53 19.36 -13.51
CA MET A 1 40.55 19.18 -12.04
C MET A 1 39.14 19.34 -11.58
N CYS A 2 38.48 18.27 -11.14
CA CYS A 2 37.13 18.37 -10.55
C CYS A 2 37.28 18.76 -9.07
N GLU A 3 36.60 19.79 -8.64
CA GLU A 3 36.50 20.13 -7.22
C GLU A 3 35.78 19.03 -6.45
N PRO A 4 36.26 18.70 -5.23
CA PRO A 4 35.56 17.71 -4.40
C PRO A 4 34.21 18.27 -3.95
N MET A 5 33.13 17.49 -4.18
CA MET A 5 31.80 17.82 -3.67
C MET A 5 31.80 17.90 -2.13
N ASN A 6 31.34 19.02 -1.62
CA ASN A 6 31.19 19.25 -0.17
C ASN A 6 30.17 18.24 0.40
N PRO A 7 30.47 17.52 1.48
CA PRO A 7 29.51 16.60 2.07
C PRO A 7 28.27 17.36 2.57
N ALA A 8 27.11 16.77 2.34
CA ALA A 8 25.84 17.33 2.80
C ALA A 8 25.87 17.55 4.32
N PRO A 9 25.31 18.65 4.84
CA PRO A 9 25.28 18.91 6.26
C PRO A 9 24.54 17.80 7.01
N PRO A 10 24.93 17.46 8.25
CA PRO A 10 24.28 16.41 9.03
C PRO A 10 22.82 16.77 9.26
N VAL A 11 21.93 15.81 8.99
CA VAL A 11 20.50 15.93 9.28
C VAL A 11 20.35 16.03 10.80
N THR A 12 20.00 17.21 11.29
CA THR A 12 19.69 17.41 12.72
C THR A 12 18.32 16.77 12.97
N ILE A 13 18.31 15.59 13.61
CA ILE A 13 17.08 14.98 14.13
C ILE A 13 16.64 15.85 15.32
N ALA A 14 15.64 16.71 15.10
CA ALA A 14 15.02 17.44 16.19
C ALA A 14 14.43 16.44 17.18
N ARG A 15 14.88 16.48 18.45
CA ARG A 15 14.30 15.70 19.54
C ARG A 15 12.83 16.07 19.68
N ILE A 16 11.96 15.12 19.36
CA ILE A 16 10.50 15.23 19.48
C ILE A 16 10.15 15.19 20.97
N GLY A 17 9.47 16.21 21.47
CA GLY A 17 9.04 16.32 22.87
C GLY A 17 8.00 15.23 23.27
N PRO A 18 7.76 15.00 24.58
CA PRO A 18 7.16 13.78 25.13
C PRO A 18 5.65 13.57 24.92
N TYR A 19 4.95 14.34 24.07
CA TYR A 19 3.50 14.26 23.90
C TYR A 19 3.00 14.23 22.44
N ARG A 20 3.81 13.83 21.45
CA ARG A 20 3.26 13.56 20.10
C ARG A 20 2.64 12.16 20.09
N ARG A 21 1.31 12.08 19.90
CA ARG A 21 0.64 10.83 19.52
C ARG A 21 1.37 10.28 18.29
N ARG A 22 1.79 9.00 18.38
CA ARG A 22 2.60 8.35 17.36
C ARG A 22 1.88 8.42 16.00
N SER A 23 2.61 8.82 14.96
CA SER A 23 2.15 8.68 13.58
C SER A 23 1.94 7.20 13.26
N VAL A 24 0.94 6.89 12.46
CA VAL A 24 0.59 5.51 12.07
C VAL A 24 0.43 5.45 10.55
N PHE A 25 1.00 4.44 9.94
CA PHE A 25 0.86 4.15 8.52
C PHE A 25 0.10 2.84 8.32
N VAL A 26 -1.07 2.91 7.70
CA VAL A 26 -1.96 1.77 7.46
C VAL A 26 -2.20 1.61 5.96
N THR A 27 -2.22 0.36 5.49
CA THR A 27 -2.51 0.06 4.08
C THR A 27 -3.64 -0.97 3.95
N PHE A 28 -4.35 -0.87 2.83
CA PHE A 28 -5.40 -1.80 2.45
C PHE A 28 -5.03 -2.46 1.12
N GLU A 29 -5.06 -3.78 1.10
CA GLU A 29 -4.58 -4.61 0.03
C GLU A 29 -5.65 -5.64 -0.41
N GLY A 30 -5.45 -6.24 -1.58
CA GLY A 30 -6.34 -7.24 -2.14
C GLY A 30 -6.55 -7.03 -3.64
N VAL A 31 -7.16 -7.99 -4.31
CA VAL A 31 -7.51 -7.88 -5.73
C VAL A 31 -8.59 -6.81 -5.95
N ASP A 32 -8.77 -6.38 -7.19
CA ASP A 32 -9.85 -5.44 -7.51
C ASP A 32 -11.21 -6.11 -7.30
N GLY A 33 -12.18 -5.35 -6.79
CA GLY A 33 -13.44 -5.90 -6.30
C GLY A 33 -13.41 -6.41 -4.86
N SER A 34 -12.25 -6.50 -4.17
CA SER A 34 -12.17 -6.98 -2.78
C SER A 34 -12.81 -6.03 -1.75
N GLY A 35 -13.07 -4.76 -2.11
CA GLY A 35 -13.60 -3.76 -1.19
C GLY A 35 -12.55 -2.92 -0.46
N LYS A 36 -11.26 -3.08 -0.77
CA LYS A 36 -10.14 -2.37 -0.13
C LYS A 36 -10.30 -0.86 -0.11
N SER A 37 -10.67 -0.23 -1.24
CA SER A 37 -10.85 1.23 -1.34
C SER A 37 -11.98 1.74 -0.43
N THR A 38 -13.06 0.97 -0.33
CA THR A 38 -14.19 1.27 0.56
C THR A 38 -13.74 1.20 2.02
N GLN A 39 -13.00 0.16 2.40
CA GLN A 39 -12.53 -0.01 3.77
C GLN A 39 -11.45 1.01 4.14
N ALA A 40 -10.58 1.38 3.20
CA ALA A 40 -9.60 2.46 3.39
C ALA A 40 -10.31 3.80 3.67
N ALA A 41 -11.36 4.13 2.91
CA ALA A 41 -12.14 5.34 3.11
C ALA A 41 -12.87 5.33 4.46
N LEU A 42 -13.50 4.21 4.85
CA LEU A 42 -14.17 4.06 6.15
C LEU A 42 -13.21 4.17 7.33
N ALA A 43 -12.02 3.56 7.20
CA ALA A 43 -10.97 3.65 8.21
C ALA A 43 -10.44 5.08 8.35
N ALA A 44 -10.18 5.78 7.23
CA ALA A 44 -9.74 7.16 7.24
C ALA A 44 -10.77 8.10 7.90
N ALA A 45 -12.06 7.94 7.58
CA ALA A 45 -13.14 8.70 8.20
C ALA A 45 -13.20 8.46 9.72
N HIS A 46 -13.20 7.20 10.15
CA HIS A 46 -13.23 6.84 11.57
C HIS A 46 -12.03 7.41 12.35
N LEU A 47 -10.83 7.34 11.79
CA LEU A 47 -9.62 7.86 12.43
C LEU A 47 -9.63 9.39 12.53
N ALA A 48 -10.26 10.07 11.56
CA ALA A 48 -10.44 11.54 11.58
C ALA A 48 -11.45 11.98 12.64
N GLU A 49 -12.50 11.20 12.95
CA GLU A 49 -13.45 11.48 14.03
C GLU A 49 -12.76 11.62 15.40
N GLY A 50 -11.63 10.94 15.59
CA GLY A 50 -10.76 11.07 16.78
C GLY A 50 -9.98 12.38 16.86
N GLY A 51 -10.20 13.34 15.96
CA GLY A 51 -9.54 14.65 15.94
C GLY A 51 -8.07 14.59 15.49
N ARG A 52 -7.64 13.51 14.83
CA ARG A 52 -6.30 13.37 14.25
C ARG A 52 -6.28 13.79 12.79
N GLU A 53 -5.16 14.38 12.36
CA GLU A 53 -4.92 14.58 10.93
C GLU A 53 -4.78 13.20 10.25
N VAL A 54 -5.55 12.97 9.19
CA VAL A 54 -5.49 11.76 8.37
C VAL A 54 -5.18 12.15 6.93
N VAL A 55 -4.14 11.54 6.37
CA VAL A 55 -3.78 11.67 4.95
C VAL A 55 -4.18 10.38 4.25
N ALA A 56 -5.21 10.44 3.42
CA ALA A 56 -5.61 9.33 2.56
C ALA A 56 -4.89 9.42 1.21
N THR A 57 -4.34 8.31 0.75
CA THR A 57 -3.63 8.21 -0.55
C THR A 57 -3.86 6.85 -1.20
N ARG A 58 -3.26 6.63 -2.38
CA ARG A 58 -3.36 5.35 -3.11
C ARG A 58 -2.14 5.09 -3.97
N GLU A 59 -1.92 3.83 -4.31
CA GLU A 59 -0.97 3.39 -5.34
C GLU A 59 -1.65 2.59 -6.47
N PRO A 60 -1.13 2.70 -7.71
CA PRO A 60 -0.23 3.75 -8.16
C PRO A 60 -0.94 5.09 -8.22
N GLY A 61 -0.23 6.21 -7.91
CA GLY A 61 -0.83 7.54 -7.93
C GLY A 61 -0.42 8.42 -6.74
N GLY A 62 -1.29 9.36 -6.38
CA GLY A 62 -1.13 10.24 -5.21
C GLY A 62 -0.12 11.38 -5.37
N THR A 63 0.58 11.46 -6.50
CA THR A 63 1.49 12.55 -6.88
C THR A 63 1.38 12.80 -8.39
N PRO A 64 1.76 13.99 -8.89
CA PRO A 64 1.74 14.24 -10.35
C PRO A 64 2.52 13.21 -11.16
N LEU A 65 3.70 12.77 -10.68
CA LEU A 65 4.47 11.70 -11.32
C LEU A 65 3.74 10.36 -11.20
N GLY A 66 3.25 10.04 -10.01
CA GLY A 66 2.52 8.79 -9.74
C GLY A 66 1.28 8.63 -10.61
N GLU A 67 0.53 9.70 -10.89
CA GLU A 67 -0.63 9.65 -11.79
C GLU A 67 -0.21 9.38 -13.25
N ARG A 68 0.89 9.94 -13.73
CA ARG A 68 1.42 9.61 -15.07
C ARG A 68 1.89 8.17 -15.17
N VAL A 69 2.53 7.67 -14.12
CA VAL A 69 2.92 6.25 -14.06
C VAL A 69 1.69 5.36 -14.00
N ARG A 70 0.63 5.77 -13.29
CA ARG A 70 -0.65 5.06 -13.25
C ARG A 70 -1.25 4.91 -14.66
N GLU A 71 -1.30 5.98 -15.46
CA GLU A 71 -1.78 5.95 -16.84
C GLU A 71 -0.99 4.91 -17.67
N LEU A 72 0.34 4.89 -17.54
CA LEU A 72 1.19 3.91 -18.23
C LEU A 72 0.94 2.47 -17.77
N LEU A 73 0.77 2.25 -16.47
CA LEU A 73 0.57 0.92 -15.89
C LEU A 73 -0.79 0.31 -16.23
N LEU A 74 -1.86 1.13 -16.23
CA LEU A 74 -3.24 0.63 -16.35
C LEU A 74 -3.78 0.69 -17.78
N ASP A 75 -3.42 1.74 -18.54
CA ASP A 75 -3.93 2.01 -19.88
C ASP A 75 -2.82 1.96 -20.97
N GLY A 76 -1.56 1.79 -20.57
CA GLY A 76 -0.42 1.73 -21.47
C GLY A 76 -0.28 0.40 -22.23
N PRO A 77 0.79 0.29 -23.05
CA PRO A 77 1.07 -0.94 -23.79
C PRO A 77 1.48 -2.10 -22.86
N GLU A 78 1.48 -3.31 -23.43
CA GLU A 78 2.07 -4.47 -22.77
C GLU A 78 3.54 -4.21 -22.44
N MET A 79 3.96 -4.71 -21.27
CA MET A 79 5.32 -4.50 -20.77
C MET A 79 5.84 -5.74 -20.04
N SER A 80 7.15 -5.84 -19.94
CA SER A 80 7.78 -6.93 -19.18
C SER A 80 7.48 -6.79 -17.67
N ALA A 81 7.48 -7.91 -16.95
CA ALA A 81 7.27 -7.92 -15.50
C ALA A 81 8.25 -6.99 -14.74
N TRP A 82 9.51 -6.90 -15.18
CA TRP A 82 10.48 -6.00 -14.58
C TRP A 82 10.19 -4.52 -14.90
N ALA A 83 9.72 -4.18 -16.10
CA ALA A 83 9.31 -2.81 -16.41
C ALA A 83 8.13 -2.39 -15.54
N GLU A 84 7.13 -3.27 -15.39
CA GLU A 84 5.98 -3.07 -14.51
C GLU A 84 6.42 -2.84 -13.06
N ALA A 85 7.29 -3.71 -12.52
CA ALA A 85 7.78 -3.60 -11.14
C ALA A 85 8.55 -2.28 -10.91
N ASN A 86 9.40 -1.87 -11.85
CA ASN A 86 10.16 -0.62 -11.75
C ASN A 86 9.27 0.62 -11.80
N LEU A 87 8.21 0.62 -12.62
CA LEU A 87 7.26 1.72 -12.66
C LEU A 87 6.49 1.85 -11.34
N PHE A 88 6.04 0.74 -10.76
CA PHE A 88 5.43 0.76 -9.40
C PHE A 88 6.42 1.28 -8.36
N ALA A 89 7.67 0.83 -8.37
CA ALA A 89 8.69 1.27 -7.43
C ALA A 89 9.00 2.77 -7.57
N ALA A 90 9.07 3.30 -8.78
CA ALA A 90 9.29 4.72 -9.05
C ALA A 90 8.13 5.59 -8.52
N ALA A 91 6.88 5.20 -8.79
CA ALA A 91 5.70 5.90 -8.28
C ALA A 91 5.66 5.89 -6.75
N ARG A 92 5.97 4.76 -6.14
CA ARG A 92 6.04 4.58 -4.67
C ARG A 92 7.13 5.44 -4.04
N ALA A 93 8.32 5.48 -4.62
CA ALA A 93 9.40 6.30 -4.11
C ALA A 93 9.02 7.79 -4.08
N GLU A 94 8.36 8.29 -5.13
CA GLU A 94 7.88 9.67 -5.18
C GLU A 94 6.76 9.93 -4.15
N LEU A 95 5.79 9.00 -4.01
CA LEU A 95 4.72 9.08 -3.03
C LEU A 95 5.28 9.10 -1.60
N ALA A 96 6.27 8.26 -1.32
CA ALA A 96 6.93 8.20 -0.01
C ALA A 96 7.56 9.55 0.36
N VAL A 97 8.31 10.16 -0.57
CA VAL A 97 9.04 11.41 -0.33
C VAL A 97 8.09 12.61 -0.25
N ARG A 98 7.09 12.68 -1.15
CA ARG A 98 6.24 13.87 -1.27
C ARG A 98 5.04 13.88 -0.34
N VAL A 99 4.54 12.71 0.05
CA VAL A 99 3.27 12.60 0.79
C VAL A 99 3.45 11.88 2.12
N ILE A 100 3.96 10.61 2.11
CA ILE A 100 3.89 9.76 3.30
C ILE A 100 4.85 10.25 4.38
N ARG A 101 6.15 10.40 4.08
CA ARG A 101 7.15 10.84 5.06
C ARG A 101 6.82 12.21 5.66
N PRO A 102 6.44 13.25 4.90
CA PRO A 102 6.03 14.54 5.46
C PRO A 102 4.79 14.43 6.36
N ALA A 103 3.81 13.58 6.00
CA ALA A 103 2.62 13.36 6.81
C ALA A 103 2.98 12.72 8.17
N LEU A 104 3.75 11.63 8.13
CA LEU A 104 4.21 10.94 9.35
C LEU A 104 5.09 11.84 10.23
N ALA A 105 5.97 12.66 9.63
CA ALA A 105 6.84 13.57 10.36
C ALA A 105 6.08 14.63 11.18
N ARG A 106 4.89 15.06 10.72
CA ARG A 106 4.03 16.00 11.47
C ARG A 106 3.02 15.31 12.40
N GLY A 107 3.08 13.96 12.51
CA GLY A 107 2.25 13.19 13.43
C GLY A 107 0.88 12.80 12.86
N ALA A 108 0.67 12.94 11.55
CA ALA A 108 -0.54 12.49 10.88
C ALA A 108 -0.62 10.95 10.83
N ILE A 109 -1.84 10.45 10.66
CA ILE A 109 -2.08 9.06 10.25
C ILE A 109 -2.11 9.03 8.72
N VAL A 110 -1.41 8.06 8.12
CA VAL A 110 -1.50 7.81 6.67
C VAL A 110 -2.32 6.55 6.44
N VAL A 111 -3.31 6.63 5.55
CA VAL A 111 -4.10 5.49 5.07
C VAL A 111 -3.91 5.38 3.57
N SER A 112 -3.35 4.27 3.08
CA SER A 112 -3.14 4.05 1.65
C SER A 112 -3.98 2.89 1.12
N ASP A 113 -4.65 3.12 0.00
CA ASP A 113 -5.21 2.06 -0.83
C ASP A 113 -4.09 1.51 -1.71
N ARG A 114 -3.54 0.37 -1.33
CA ARG A 114 -2.32 -0.28 -1.83
C ARG A 114 -1.02 0.41 -1.39
N TYR A 115 0.02 -0.40 -1.29
CA TYR A 115 1.42 0.00 -1.10
C TYR A 115 2.35 -1.12 -1.54
N ILE A 116 3.49 -1.28 -0.89
CA ILE A 116 4.54 -2.25 -1.24
C ILE A 116 4.03 -3.69 -1.31
N ASP A 117 3.09 -4.09 -0.44
CA ASP A 117 2.57 -5.46 -0.36
C ASP A 117 1.82 -5.86 -1.64
N SER A 118 1.20 -4.91 -2.35
CA SER A 118 0.72 -5.12 -3.72
C SER A 118 1.85 -5.57 -4.66
N SER A 119 2.99 -4.88 -4.65
CA SER A 119 4.11 -5.26 -5.53
C SER A 119 4.70 -6.61 -5.17
N LEU A 120 4.76 -6.96 -3.89
CA LEU A 120 5.24 -8.28 -3.45
C LEU A 120 4.29 -9.40 -3.93
N ALA A 121 2.97 -9.18 -3.86
CA ALA A 121 1.97 -10.14 -4.31
C ALA A 121 1.88 -10.23 -5.84
N TYR A 122 1.78 -9.08 -6.54
CA TYR A 122 1.60 -9.03 -7.99
C TYR A 122 2.90 -9.35 -8.72
N GLN A 123 3.94 -8.51 -8.55
CA GLN A 123 5.18 -8.65 -9.31
C GLN A 123 6.07 -9.73 -8.71
N GLY A 124 6.16 -9.80 -7.39
CA GLY A 124 6.98 -10.79 -6.70
C GLY A 124 6.48 -12.21 -6.89
N ALA A 125 5.24 -12.48 -6.48
CA ALA A 125 4.67 -13.82 -6.51
C ALA A 125 4.02 -14.14 -7.87
N ALA A 126 2.96 -13.41 -8.26
CA ALA A 126 2.15 -13.78 -9.42
C ALA A 126 2.90 -13.63 -10.77
N ARG A 127 3.74 -12.59 -10.94
CA ARG A 127 4.63 -12.45 -12.11
C ARG A 127 5.90 -13.30 -12.00
N GLY A 128 6.16 -13.95 -10.87
CA GLY A 128 7.31 -14.85 -10.69
C GLY A 128 8.67 -14.15 -10.57
N LEU A 129 8.73 -12.86 -10.27
CA LEU A 129 10.00 -12.15 -10.09
C LEU A 129 10.71 -12.51 -8.78
N GLY A 130 9.98 -13.07 -7.80
CA GLY A 130 10.46 -13.37 -6.46
C GLY A 130 10.18 -12.23 -5.47
N ILE A 131 9.60 -12.56 -4.32
CA ILE A 131 9.21 -11.58 -3.28
C ILE A 131 10.44 -10.80 -2.79
N GLU A 132 11.54 -11.49 -2.48
CA GLU A 132 12.76 -10.84 -1.97
C GLU A 132 13.38 -9.89 -3.00
N ARG A 133 13.40 -10.25 -4.28
CA ARG A 133 13.95 -9.39 -5.34
C ARG A 133 13.10 -8.13 -5.56
N VAL A 134 11.77 -8.25 -5.42
CA VAL A 134 10.88 -7.08 -5.49
C VAL A 134 11.00 -6.22 -4.23
N LEU A 135 11.25 -6.82 -3.07
CA LEU A 135 11.55 -6.09 -1.84
C LEU A 135 12.87 -5.28 -1.98
N GLU A 136 13.92 -5.90 -2.51
CA GLU A 136 15.19 -5.24 -2.82
C GLU A 136 15.02 -4.08 -3.82
N LEU A 137 14.22 -4.27 -4.87
CA LEU A 137 13.89 -3.20 -5.83
C LEU A 137 13.27 -1.98 -5.14
N ASN A 138 12.55 -2.19 -4.04
CA ASN A 138 11.90 -1.15 -3.24
C ASN A 138 12.77 -0.65 -2.07
N ALA A 139 14.08 -0.91 -2.05
CA ALA A 139 14.97 -0.53 -0.94
C ALA A 139 14.96 0.98 -0.64
N ALA A 140 14.69 1.83 -1.62
CA ALA A 140 14.54 3.29 -1.43
C ALA A 140 13.44 3.68 -0.42
N VAL A 141 12.48 2.80 -0.18
CA VAL A 141 11.39 2.97 0.81
C VAL A 141 11.38 1.84 1.86
N GLY A 142 12.45 1.04 1.95
CA GLY A 142 12.51 -0.14 2.80
C GLY A 142 12.39 0.13 4.30
N ASP A 143 12.68 1.35 4.75
CA ASP A 143 12.48 1.83 6.12
C ASP A 143 11.05 2.39 6.36
N LEU A 144 10.21 2.43 5.33
CA LEU A 144 8.85 2.96 5.35
C LEU A 144 7.83 1.84 5.10
N LEU A 145 7.85 0.81 5.93
CA LEU A 145 6.84 -0.23 5.91
C LEU A 145 5.59 0.22 6.69
N PRO A 146 4.39 -0.24 6.28
CA PRO A 146 3.17 0.02 7.06
C PRO A 146 3.26 -0.58 8.47
N ASP A 147 2.75 0.15 9.46
CA ASP A 147 2.56 -0.38 10.82
C ASP A 147 1.51 -1.51 10.81
N ARG A 148 0.51 -1.41 9.92
CA ARG A 148 -0.52 -2.42 9.73
C ARG A 148 -0.99 -2.46 8.27
N THR A 149 -1.11 -3.66 7.72
CA THR A 149 -1.67 -3.92 6.39
C THR A 149 -2.89 -4.83 6.53
N PHE A 150 -4.01 -4.42 5.97
CA PHE A 150 -5.23 -5.21 5.88
C PHE A 150 -5.35 -5.80 4.47
N VAL A 151 -5.25 -7.10 4.33
CA VAL A 151 -5.43 -7.81 3.07
C VAL A 151 -6.83 -8.39 3.01
N LEU A 152 -7.65 -7.93 2.08
CA LEU A 152 -9.01 -8.40 1.87
C LEU A 152 -8.99 -9.52 0.82
N LEU A 153 -9.26 -10.74 1.25
CA LEU A 153 -9.37 -11.91 0.38
C LEU A 153 -10.84 -12.12 0.00
N VAL A 154 -11.10 -12.41 -1.26
CA VAL A 154 -12.45 -12.68 -1.80
C VAL A 154 -12.34 -13.81 -2.81
N ASP A 155 -13.45 -14.52 -3.06
CA ASP A 155 -13.48 -15.44 -4.19
C ASP A 155 -13.55 -14.68 -5.54
N GLU A 156 -13.27 -15.40 -6.62
CA GLU A 156 -13.24 -14.83 -7.97
C GLU A 156 -14.64 -14.34 -8.41
N ALA A 157 -15.70 -15.05 -8.05
CA ALA A 157 -17.05 -14.69 -8.45
C ALA A 157 -17.50 -13.39 -7.77
N THR A 158 -17.19 -13.27 -6.49
CA THR A 158 -17.44 -12.05 -5.69
C THR A 158 -16.63 -10.87 -6.24
N ALA A 159 -15.33 -11.05 -6.50
CA ALA A 159 -14.49 -10.01 -7.08
C ALA A 159 -15.06 -9.53 -8.43
N ALA A 160 -15.34 -10.46 -9.35
CA ALA A 160 -15.88 -10.17 -10.66
C ALA A 160 -17.22 -9.45 -10.61
N SER A 161 -18.13 -9.86 -9.71
CA SER A 161 -19.46 -9.26 -9.56
C SER A 161 -19.43 -7.80 -9.13
N ARG A 162 -18.37 -7.40 -8.39
CA ARG A 162 -18.20 -6.04 -7.88
C ARG A 162 -17.49 -5.10 -8.86
N LEU A 163 -16.90 -5.63 -9.94
CA LEU A 163 -16.23 -4.84 -10.98
C LEU A 163 -17.25 -4.35 -12.00
N GLY A 164 -17.71 -3.10 -11.87
CA GLY A 164 -18.72 -2.49 -12.73
C GLY A 164 -18.16 -1.68 -13.92
N ARG A 165 -16.84 -1.76 -14.22
CA ARG A 165 -16.15 -0.97 -15.25
C ARG A 165 -15.36 -1.87 -16.22
N ARG A 166 -14.93 -1.27 -17.35
CA ARG A 166 -14.00 -1.96 -18.26
C ARG A 166 -12.70 -2.30 -17.53
N PRO A 167 -12.22 -3.56 -17.63
CA PRO A 167 -11.00 -3.98 -16.98
C PRO A 167 -9.77 -3.24 -17.54
N ASP A 168 -8.86 -2.84 -16.66
CA ASP A 168 -7.57 -2.29 -17.03
C ASP A 168 -6.59 -3.37 -17.54
N ARG A 169 -5.34 -2.98 -17.87
CA ARG A 169 -4.34 -3.91 -18.41
C ARG A 169 -4.06 -5.09 -17.47
N ILE A 170 -3.92 -4.82 -16.18
CA ILE A 170 -3.59 -5.86 -15.18
C ILE A 170 -4.80 -6.76 -14.91
N GLU A 171 -6.00 -6.17 -14.82
CA GLU A 171 -7.24 -6.92 -14.62
C GLU A 171 -7.57 -7.86 -15.80
N ARG A 172 -7.13 -7.52 -17.02
CA ARG A 172 -7.29 -8.37 -18.23
C ARG A 172 -6.48 -9.68 -18.20
N GLU A 173 -5.54 -9.85 -17.28
CA GLU A 173 -4.78 -11.10 -17.09
C GLU A 173 -5.67 -12.30 -16.69
N GLY A 174 -6.86 -12.04 -16.18
CA GLY A 174 -7.88 -13.06 -15.96
C GLY A 174 -7.81 -13.74 -14.59
N ALA A 175 -8.67 -14.75 -14.42
CA ALA A 175 -8.91 -15.42 -13.13
C ALA A 175 -7.68 -16.13 -12.56
N VAL A 176 -6.91 -16.81 -13.41
CA VAL A 176 -5.70 -17.56 -12.98
C VAL A 176 -4.66 -16.61 -12.38
N PHE A 177 -4.49 -15.43 -12.98
CA PHE A 177 -3.56 -14.43 -12.47
C PHE A 177 -4.07 -13.84 -11.14
N ARG A 178 -5.36 -13.53 -11.03
CA ARG A 178 -5.95 -13.04 -9.78
C ARG A 178 -5.82 -14.04 -8.63
N GLU A 179 -6.01 -15.33 -8.91
CA GLU A 179 -5.78 -16.38 -7.91
C GLU A 179 -4.30 -16.43 -7.49
N ALA A 180 -3.36 -16.36 -8.44
CA ALA A 180 -1.93 -16.29 -8.14
C ALA A 180 -1.58 -15.06 -7.27
N VAL A 181 -2.23 -13.91 -7.51
CA VAL A 181 -2.08 -12.71 -6.67
C VAL A 181 -2.59 -12.96 -5.25
N GLN A 182 -3.75 -13.61 -5.08
CA GLN A 182 -4.28 -13.91 -3.75
C GLN A 182 -3.37 -14.88 -2.98
N GLN A 183 -2.81 -15.89 -3.64
CA GLN A 183 -1.79 -16.76 -3.05
C GLN A 183 -0.52 -15.96 -2.71
N GLY A 184 -0.14 -15.00 -3.57
CA GLY A 184 0.93 -14.05 -3.29
C GLY A 184 0.71 -13.26 -2.01
N TYR A 185 -0.50 -12.72 -1.80
CA TYR A 185 -0.84 -12.02 -0.56
C TYR A 185 -0.75 -12.93 0.68
N ARG A 186 -1.16 -14.22 0.58
CA ARG A 186 -1.00 -15.18 1.67
C ARG A 186 0.47 -15.41 2.00
N ALA A 187 1.31 -15.62 0.99
CA ALA A 187 2.76 -15.78 1.18
C ALA A 187 3.41 -14.53 1.80
N VAL A 188 2.98 -13.33 1.38
CA VAL A 188 3.45 -12.07 1.98
C VAL A 188 3.00 -11.95 3.43
N ALA A 189 1.76 -12.36 3.77
CA ALA A 189 1.28 -12.37 5.15
C ALA A 189 2.07 -13.34 6.05
N GLU A 190 2.41 -14.52 5.54
CA GLU A 190 3.28 -15.49 6.25
C GLU A 190 4.69 -14.91 6.47
N ARG A 191 5.20 -14.11 5.53
CA ARG A 191 6.52 -13.46 5.63
C ARG A 191 6.53 -12.31 6.63
N PHE A 192 5.39 -11.62 6.84
CA PHE A 192 5.26 -10.43 7.69
C PHE A 192 4.05 -10.55 8.65
N PRO A 193 3.98 -11.60 9.50
CA PRO A 193 2.80 -11.90 10.31
C PRO A 193 2.48 -10.82 11.35
N ASP A 194 3.49 -10.10 11.82
CA ASP A 194 3.32 -9.08 12.87
C ASP A 194 2.57 -7.83 12.39
N ARG A 195 2.59 -7.55 11.08
CA ARG A 195 1.99 -6.34 10.51
C ARG A 195 0.85 -6.58 9.53
N ILE A 196 0.69 -7.80 8.99
CA ILE A 196 -0.33 -8.11 7.99
C ILE A 196 -1.47 -8.91 8.62
N VAL A 197 -2.70 -8.42 8.41
CA VAL A 197 -3.93 -9.05 8.85
C VAL A 197 -4.72 -9.47 7.62
N LEU A 198 -4.97 -10.77 7.48
CA LEU A 198 -5.86 -11.31 6.45
C LEU A 198 -7.32 -11.18 6.92
N LEU A 199 -8.16 -10.61 6.09
CA LEU A 199 -9.58 -10.40 6.36
C LEU A 199 -10.43 -11.06 5.26
N ASP A 200 -11.56 -11.59 5.67
CA ASP A 200 -12.59 -12.07 4.75
C ASP A 200 -13.32 -10.87 4.12
N GLY A 201 -12.98 -10.58 2.85
CA GLY A 201 -13.58 -9.49 2.08
C GLY A 201 -15.01 -9.77 1.58
N GLU A 202 -15.55 -10.97 1.84
CA GLU A 202 -16.93 -11.31 1.52
C GLU A 202 -17.93 -10.87 2.60
N LEU A 203 -17.43 -10.57 3.78
CA LEU A 203 -18.25 -10.06 4.87
C LEU A 203 -19.01 -8.79 4.47
N PRO A 204 -20.18 -8.56 5.07
CA PRO A 204 -20.90 -7.29 4.94
C PRO A 204 -19.98 -6.10 5.25
N ARG A 205 -20.11 -5.03 4.47
CA ARG A 205 -19.26 -3.84 4.55
C ARG A 205 -19.05 -3.33 5.97
N GLU A 206 -20.12 -3.24 6.76
CA GLU A 206 -20.08 -2.68 8.11
C GLU A 206 -19.43 -3.66 9.11
N GLU A 207 -19.60 -4.95 8.93
CA GLU A 207 -18.95 -5.97 9.76
C GLU A 207 -17.45 -5.96 9.53
N LEU A 208 -17.03 -5.91 8.26
CA LEU A 208 -15.62 -5.80 7.89
C LEU A 208 -15.01 -4.52 8.45
N ALA A 209 -15.71 -3.38 8.34
CA ALA A 209 -15.28 -2.12 8.93
C ALA A 209 -15.15 -2.19 10.46
N ALA A 210 -16.03 -2.92 11.15
CA ALA A 210 -15.93 -3.13 12.58
C ALA A 210 -14.69 -3.95 12.97
N ARG A 211 -14.34 -4.99 12.19
CA ARG A 211 -13.10 -5.76 12.39
C ARG A 211 -11.86 -4.89 12.18
N VAL A 212 -11.83 -4.10 11.10
CA VAL A 212 -10.74 -3.14 10.84
C VAL A 212 -10.57 -2.17 12.01
N ARG A 213 -11.66 -1.56 12.50
CA ARG A 213 -11.60 -0.64 13.65
C ARG A 213 -11.04 -1.30 14.92
N LYS A 214 -11.43 -2.55 15.19
CA LYS A 214 -10.89 -3.32 16.32
C LYS A 214 -9.38 -3.50 16.23
N GLU A 215 -8.88 -3.88 15.07
CA GLU A 215 -7.44 -4.06 14.83
C GLU A 215 -6.67 -2.73 14.90
N LEU A 216 -7.25 -1.63 14.38
CA LEU A 216 -6.66 -0.30 14.48
C LEU A 216 -6.57 0.19 15.94
N ALA A 217 -7.55 -0.10 16.79
CA ALA A 217 -7.53 0.25 18.19
C ALA A 217 -6.36 -0.42 18.94
N VAL A 218 -6.06 -1.68 18.64
CA VAL A 218 -4.90 -2.40 19.20
C VAL A 218 -3.59 -1.74 18.76
N SER A 219 -3.47 -1.40 17.48
CA SER A 219 -2.25 -0.79 16.92
C SER A 219 -1.99 0.63 17.44
N THR A 220 -3.04 1.37 17.81
CA THR A 220 -2.92 2.73 18.35
C THR A 220 -2.73 2.76 19.87
N ALA A 221 -3.08 1.69 20.59
CA ALA A 221 -2.94 1.59 22.05
C ALA A 221 -1.58 1.05 22.47
N SER A 222 -0.92 0.23 21.64
CA SER A 222 0.42 -0.33 21.88
C SER A 222 1.55 0.63 21.47
N ALA A 223 1.22 1.83 21.09
CA ALA A 223 2.07 2.92 20.63
C ALA A 223 1.97 4.12 21.57
#